data_1ed099397b9d1a377cb591ff0038e68e
#
_entry.id   1ed099397b9d1a377cb591ff0038e68e
#
_cell.length_a   1.000
_cell.length_b   1.000
_cell.length_c   1.000
_cell.angle_alpha   90.00
_cell.angle_beta   90.00
_cell.angle_gamma   90.00
#
_symmetry.space_group_name_H-M   'P 1'
#
loop_
_entity.id
_entity.type
_entity.pdbx_description
1 polymer ?
#
loop_
_entity_poly.entity_id
_entity_poly.type
_entity_poly.pdbx_seq_one_letter_code
_entity_poly.pdbx_strand_id
1 'polypeptide(L)'
;MESTELCGWAVSLAALGYWANVIAGSHAAQPLAPAVLSASIFAAGAFNAAAWIMVAVRCRAPAPHRPAPASLIGLMLAPGLLCVLPIGIALAPALVLLGLIMLLAPALPASRREAGLLLLCLGTSWGWPYLRFLHAQMGFLDAQAAGWLSQLAGLDVQVQGNIVAHGNFAIEILPACASSSPLAGVALAYVVVALHCRHRLSRTDLPWLAASLFYSIILTEIRLSLMVPSRADWNWWHNGPGVTLYELAALAGAALIPWLAANRPHVLKAVPA
;
A
#
# COMPACT_ATOMS: atom_id res chain seq x y z
N MET A 1 2.91 13.07 31.30
CA MET A 1 2.26 12.13 30.36
C MET A 1 3.27 11.05 30.03
N GLU A 2 2.92 9.82 30.23
CA GLU A 2 3.78 8.68 29.89
C GLU A 2 3.85 8.49 28.38
N SER A 3 4.97 7.91 27.90
CA SER A 3 5.14 7.66 26.45
C SER A 3 4.06 6.71 25.88
N THR A 4 3.46 5.88 26.74
CA THR A 4 2.34 4.98 26.41
C THR A 4 1.06 5.75 26.14
N GLU A 5 0.71 6.68 27.01
CA GLU A 5 -0.47 7.51 26.88
C GLU A 5 -0.36 8.42 25.65
N LEU A 6 0.80 9.04 25.46
CA LEU A 6 1.06 9.89 24.29
C LEU A 6 0.85 9.15 22.98
N CYS A 7 1.42 7.93 22.86
CA CYS A 7 1.28 7.12 21.67
C CYS A 7 -0.20 6.73 21.44
N GLY A 8 -0.92 6.39 22.53
CA GLY A 8 -2.35 6.09 22.48
C GLY A 8 -3.18 7.26 21.99
N TRP A 9 -2.95 8.47 22.49
CA TRP A 9 -3.65 9.69 22.08
C TRP A 9 -3.37 10.06 20.63
N ALA A 10 -2.09 10.11 20.21
CA ALA A 10 -1.72 10.45 18.84
C ALA A 10 -2.33 9.47 17.82
N VAL A 11 -2.30 8.17 18.11
CA VAL A 11 -2.91 7.14 17.25
C VAL A 11 -4.43 7.22 17.25
N SER A 12 -5.07 7.51 18.38
CA SER A 12 -6.53 7.67 18.43
C SER A 12 -7.00 8.86 17.60
N LEU A 13 -6.30 10.00 17.66
CA LEU A 13 -6.57 11.16 16.81
C LEU A 13 -6.38 10.83 15.32
N ALA A 14 -5.28 10.14 14.98
CA ALA A 14 -5.02 9.74 13.61
C ALA A 14 -6.09 8.77 13.08
N ALA A 15 -6.55 7.81 13.89
CA ALA A 15 -7.61 6.88 13.52
C ALA A 15 -8.96 7.58 13.32
N LEU A 16 -9.34 8.49 14.21
CA LEU A 16 -10.55 9.28 14.08
C LEU A 16 -10.53 10.12 12.80
N GLY A 17 -9.42 10.82 12.53
CA GLY A 17 -9.25 11.60 11.32
C GLY A 17 -9.30 10.75 10.05
N TYR A 18 -8.63 9.59 10.05
CA TYR A 18 -8.65 8.67 8.92
C TYR A 18 -10.09 8.25 8.58
N TRP A 19 -10.83 7.72 9.55
CA TRP A 19 -12.18 7.24 9.32
C TRP A 19 -13.16 8.36 8.98
N ALA A 20 -13.02 9.55 9.57
CA ALA A 20 -13.81 10.73 9.21
C ALA A 20 -13.59 11.12 7.73
N ASN A 21 -12.34 11.11 7.25
CA ASN A 21 -12.02 11.40 5.85
C ASN A 21 -12.49 10.29 4.90
N VAL A 22 -12.44 9.01 5.29
CA VAL A 22 -13.00 7.90 4.50
C VAL A 22 -14.51 8.06 4.36
N ILE A 23 -15.23 8.37 5.44
CA ILE A 23 -16.68 8.57 5.43
C ILE A 23 -17.03 9.80 4.57
N ALA A 24 -16.35 10.93 4.76
CA ALA A 24 -16.58 12.14 3.97
C ALA A 24 -16.32 11.90 2.48
N GLY A 25 -15.24 11.19 2.13
CA GLY A 25 -14.92 10.83 0.75
C GLY A 25 -15.95 9.89 0.12
N SER A 26 -16.51 8.96 0.88
CA SER A 26 -17.55 8.04 0.38
C SER A 26 -18.88 8.75 0.07
N HIS A 27 -19.19 9.83 0.77
CA HIS A 27 -20.38 10.65 0.50
C HIS A 27 -20.20 11.59 -0.70
N ALA A 28 -18.98 12.00 -0.99
CA ALA A 28 -18.65 12.86 -2.14
C ALA A 28 -18.48 12.06 -3.44
N ALA A 29 -18.20 10.77 -3.36
CA ALA A 29 -18.14 9.90 -4.53
C ALA A 29 -19.57 9.66 -5.04
N GLN A 30 -19.81 9.99 -6.31
CA GLN A 30 -21.05 9.57 -6.99
C GLN A 30 -21.25 8.06 -6.77
N PRO A 31 -22.51 7.58 -6.74
CA PRO A 31 -22.80 6.17 -6.57
C PRO A 31 -22.12 5.40 -7.72
N LEU A 32 -20.92 4.93 -7.46
CA LEU A 32 -20.25 3.97 -8.32
C LEU A 32 -21.18 2.77 -8.40
N ALA A 33 -21.52 2.37 -9.62
CA ALA A 33 -22.40 1.25 -9.85
C ALA A 33 -22.00 0.07 -8.94
N PRO A 34 -22.96 -0.63 -8.32
CA PRO A 34 -22.69 -1.70 -7.34
C PRO A 34 -21.80 -2.83 -7.86
N ALA A 35 -21.58 -2.90 -9.18
CA ALA A 35 -20.64 -3.82 -9.82
C ALA A 35 -19.15 -3.46 -9.64
N VAL A 36 -18.83 -2.27 -9.13
CA VAL A 36 -17.45 -1.77 -8.94
C VAL A 36 -17.03 -1.76 -7.47
N LEU A 37 -17.79 -2.33 -6.57
CA LEU A 37 -17.28 -2.77 -5.27
C LEU A 37 -16.40 -4.00 -5.52
N SER A 38 -15.29 -3.74 -6.21
CA SER A 38 -14.34 -4.75 -6.63
C SER A 38 -13.69 -5.40 -5.41
N ALA A 39 -13.30 -6.66 -5.57
CA ALA A 39 -12.56 -7.41 -4.55
C ALA A 39 -11.32 -6.63 -4.06
N SER A 40 -10.72 -5.77 -4.89
CA SER A 40 -9.59 -4.91 -4.54
C SER A 40 -9.94 -3.84 -3.51
N ILE A 41 -11.11 -3.18 -3.62
CA ILE A 41 -11.55 -2.20 -2.63
C ILE A 41 -11.83 -2.92 -1.31
N PHE A 42 -12.45 -4.09 -1.35
CA PHE A 42 -12.70 -4.90 -0.17
C PHE A 42 -11.39 -5.39 0.46
N ALA A 43 -10.46 -5.91 -0.33
CA ALA A 43 -9.15 -6.38 0.14
C ALA A 43 -8.29 -5.22 0.69
N ALA A 44 -8.24 -4.09 -0.01
CA ALA A 44 -7.56 -2.90 0.47
C ALA A 44 -8.17 -2.39 1.78
N GLY A 45 -9.49 -2.40 1.89
CA GLY A 45 -10.22 -2.07 3.11
C GLY A 45 -9.90 -3.01 4.26
N ALA A 46 -9.83 -4.33 4.00
CA ALA A 46 -9.48 -5.33 5.00
C ALA A 46 -8.04 -5.16 5.52
N PHE A 47 -7.06 -4.93 4.64
CA PHE A 47 -5.68 -4.67 5.06
C PHE A 47 -5.55 -3.36 5.81
N ASN A 48 -6.26 -2.31 5.41
CA ASN A 48 -6.31 -1.04 6.14
C ASN A 48 -6.90 -1.24 7.55
N ALA A 49 -8.01 -1.94 7.66
CA ALA A 49 -8.63 -2.25 8.97
C ALA A 49 -7.70 -3.10 9.84
N ALA A 50 -7.09 -4.14 9.28
CA ALA A 50 -6.12 -4.97 10.00
C ALA A 50 -4.91 -4.14 10.47
N ALA A 51 -4.40 -3.25 9.65
CA ALA A 51 -3.31 -2.35 10.00
C ALA A 51 -3.69 -1.46 11.20
N TRP A 52 -4.89 -0.85 11.20
CA TRP A 52 -5.37 -0.03 12.31
C TRP A 52 -5.54 -0.82 13.61
N ILE A 53 -6.08 -2.04 13.52
CA ILE A 53 -6.18 -2.95 14.68
C ILE A 53 -4.78 -3.26 15.23
N MET A 54 -3.83 -3.58 14.35
CA MET A 54 -2.46 -3.87 14.76
C MET A 54 -1.75 -2.66 15.36
N VAL A 55 -1.94 -1.45 14.81
CA VAL A 55 -1.44 -0.20 15.39
C VAL A 55 -1.98 -0.01 16.80
N ALA A 56 -3.28 -0.18 17.00
CA ALA A 56 -3.91 -0.05 18.31
C ALA A 56 -3.35 -1.07 19.33
N VAL A 57 -3.22 -2.34 18.92
CA VAL A 57 -2.65 -3.41 19.77
C VAL A 57 -1.20 -3.10 20.13
N ARG A 58 -0.37 -2.69 19.15
CA ARG A 58 1.05 -2.39 19.37
C ARG A 58 1.27 -1.16 20.26
N CYS A 59 0.40 -0.16 20.18
CA CYS A 59 0.49 1.02 21.04
C CYS A 59 0.04 0.75 22.47
N ARG A 60 -0.87 -0.23 22.68
CA ARG A 60 -1.31 -0.66 24.02
C ARG A 60 -0.39 -1.68 24.69
N ALA A 61 0.57 -2.23 23.95
CA ALA A 61 1.51 -3.21 24.51
C ALA A 61 2.25 -2.61 25.72
N PRO A 62 2.41 -3.38 26.83
CA PRO A 62 3.14 -2.93 27.98
C PRO A 62 4.55 -2.46 27.60
N ALA A 63 4.95 -1.34 28.12
CA ALA A 63 6.28 -0.79 27.89
C ALA A 63 6.86 -0.30 29.22
N PRO A 64 8.18 -0.31 29.37
CA PRO A 64 8.80 0.25 30.57
C PRO A 64 8.38 1.70 30.75
N HIS A 65 8.01 2.07 31.97
CA HIS A 65 7.59 3.42 32.33
C HIS A 65 8.78 4.38 32.16
N ARG A 66 8.85 5.03 31.02
CA ARG A 66 9.81 6.10 30.74
C ARG A 66 9.05 7.36 30.36
N PRO A 67 9.28 8.49 31.02
CA PRO A 67 8.67 9.75 30.64
C PRO A 67 9.07 10.11 29.22
N ALA A 68 8.09 10.51 28.40
CA ALA A 68 8.39 11.00 27.07
C ALA A 68 8.99 12.42 27.18
N PRO A 69 10.07 12.74 26.46
CA PRO A 69 10.57 14.10 26.41
C PRO A 69 9.51 15.04 25.81
N ALA A 70 9.43 16.26 26.31
CA ALA A 70 8.42 17.24 25.89
C ALA A 70 8.44 17.50 24.37
N SER A 71 9.62 17.48 23.76
CA SER A 71 9.80 17.61 22.32
C SER A 71 9.11 16.48 21.54
N LEU A 72 9.19 15.24 22.03
CA LEU A 72 8.54 14.11 21.40
C LEU A 72 7.01 14.21 21.52
N ILE A 73 6.51 14.77 22.62
CA ILE A 73 5.08 15.02 22.84
C ILE A 73 4.53 15.94 21.75
N GLY A 74 5.17 17.10 21.56
CA GLY A 74 4.75 18.06 20.52
C GLY A 74 4.84 17.49 19.12
N LEU A 75 5.95 16.79 18.80
CA LEU A 75 6.17 16.15 17.50
C LEU A 75 5.13 15.08 17.15
N MET A 76 4.60 14.35 18.12
CA MET A 76 3.60 13.31 17.86
C MET A 76 2.16 13.87 17.85
N LEU A 77 1.84 14.82 18.72
CA LEU A 77 0.48 15.38 18.79
C LEU A 77 0.15 16.27 17.61
N ALA A 78 1.12 17.03 17.08
CA ALA A 78 0.87 17.91 15.93
C ALA A 78 0.36 17.15 14.68
N PRO A 79 1.04 16.12 14.16
CA PRO A 79 0.51 15.36 13.04
C PRO A 79 -0.76 14.57 13.40
N GLY A 80 -0.91 14.10 14.65
CA GLY A 80 -2.15 13.48 15.11
C GLY A 80 -3.36 14.41 15.01
N LEU A 81 -3.21 15.68 15.42
CA LEU A 81 -4.23 16.72 15.28
C LEU A 81 -4.49 17.08 13.82
N LEU A 82 -3.46 17.13 12.98
CA LEU A 82 -3.63 17.38 11.54
C LEU A 82 -4.48 16.29 10.87
N CYS A 83 -4.41 15.05 11.34
CA CYS A 83 -5.27 13.98 10.80
C CYS A 83 -6.77 14.22 11.06
N VAL A 84 -7.14 14.98 12.09
CA VAL A 84 -8.54 15.25 12.45
C VAL A 84 -9.15 16.31 11.53
N LEU A 85 -8.32 17.11 10.87
CA LEU A 85 -8.83 18.10 9.92
C LEU A 85 -9.50 17.41 8.73
N PRO A 86 -10.69 17.86 8.28
CA PRO A 86 -11.43 17.27 7.15
C PRO A 86 -10.80 17.66 5.81
N ILE A 87 -9.48 17.68 5.74
CA ILE A 87 -8.68 18.02 4.56
C ILE A 87 -8.00 16.73 4.13
N GLY A 88 -8.62 15.97 3.23
CA GLY A 88 -8.12 14.68 2.78
C GLY A 88 -6.64 14.71 2.31
N ILE A 89 -6.20 15.86 1.76
CA ILE A 89 -4.81 16.08 1.33
C ILE A 89 -3.83 16.15 2.51
N ALA A 90 -4.26 16.56 3.70
CA ALA A 90 -3.40 16.66 4.88
C ALA A 90 -3.25 15.32 5.62
N LEU A 91 -4.20 14.42 5.46
CA LEU A 91 -4.22 13.13 6.16
C LEU A 91 -2.98 12.27 5.83
N ALA A 92 -2.67 12.13 4.55
CA ALA A 92 -1.55 11.30 4.10
C ALA A 92 -0.20 11.78 4.65
N PRO A 93 0.21 13.05 4.46
CA PRO A 93 1.47 13.54 5.02
C PRO A 93 1.48 13.51 6.55
N ALA A 94 0.34 13.72 7.21
CA ALA A 94 0.25 13.65 8.66
C ALA A 94 0.48 12.20 9.18
N LEU A 95 -0.11 11.19 8.55
CA LEU A 95 0.13 9.78 8.87
C LEU A 95 1.59 9.37 8.60
N VAL A 96 2.15 9.79 7.46
CA VAL A 96 3.56 9.55 7.11
C VAL A 96 4.48 10.17 8.16
N LEU A 97 4.26 11.44 8.51
CA LEU A 97 5.07 12.14 9.50
C LEU A 97 4.98 11.48 10.88
N LEU A 98 3.78 11.17 11.35
CA LEU A 98 3.57 10.45 12.61
C LEU A 98 4.26 9.09 12.60
N GLY A 99 4.12 8.34 11.51
CA GLY A 99 4.78 7.04 11.34
C GLY A 99 6.29 7.14 11.38
N LEU A 100 6.89 8.13 10.70
CA LEU A 100 8.33 8.38 10.71
C LEU A 100 8.84 8.78 12.11
N ILE A 101 8.12 9.66 12.81
CA ILE A 101 8.48 10.07 14.17
C ILE A 101 8.50 8.85 15.10
N MET A 102 7.46 8.00 15.04
CA MET A 102 7.38 6.79 15.85
C MET A 102 8.46 5.76 15.48
N LEU A 103 8.75 5.60 14.21
CA LEU A 103 9.77 4.66 13.72
C LEU A 103 11.17 5.07 14.12
N LEU A 104 11.48 6.35 14.03
CA LEU A 104 12.82 6.89 14.27
C LEU A 104 13.08 7.27 15.73
N ALA A 105 12.06 7.35 16.58
CA ALA A 105 12.21 7.72 17.99
C ALA A 105 12.89 6.59 18.80
N PRO A 106 14.15 6.73 19.23
CA PRO A 106 14.86 5.69 19.97
C PRO A 106 14.27 5.46 21.37
N ALA A 107 13.57 6.46 21.90
CA ALA A 107 12.89 6.39 23.19
C ALA A 107 11.66 5.45 23.19
N LEU A 108 11.14 5.10 21.98
CA LEU A 108 9.99 4.22 21.85
C LEU A 108 10.42 2.75 21.80
N PRO A 109 9.65 1.83 22.45
CA PRO A 109 9.86 0.40 22.35
C PRO A 109 9.63 -0.12 20.94
N ALA A 110 10.17 -1.29 20.61
CA ALA A 110 10.10 -1.90 19.27
C ALA A 110 8.66 -2.03 18.76
N SER A 111 7.72 -2.44 19.61
CA SER A 111 6.30 -2.57 19.25
C SER A 111 5.69 -1.26 18.73
N ARG A 112 6.06 -0.12 19.30
CA ARG A 112 5.56 1.19 18.86
C ARG A 112 6.24 1.68 17.60
N ARG A 113 7.52 1.34 17.39
CA ARG A 113 8.19 1.58 16.11
C ARG A 113 7.56 0.77 14.98
N GLU A 114 7.12 -0.46 15.25
CA GLU A 114 6.35 -1.26 14.30
C GLU A 114 4.97 -0.65 14.00
N ALA A 115 4.29 -0.07 15.01
CA ALA A 115 3.08 0.73 14.78
C ALA A 115 3.37 1.96 13.91
N GLY A 116 4.52 2.61 14.11
CA GLY A 116 4.97 3.70 13.25
C GLY A 116 5.16 3.27 11.79
N LEU A 117 5.72 2.09 11.55
CA LEU A 117 5.85 1.54 10.20
C LEU A 117 4.49 1.28 9.54
N LEU A 118 3.53 0.76 10.29
CA LEU A 118 2.16 0.57 9.79
C LEU A 118 1.49 1.89 9.44
N LEU A 119 1.64 2.93 10.27
CA LEU A 119 1.13 4.28 9.98
C LEU A 119 1.80 4.89 8.75
N LEU A 120 3.11 4.68 8.58
CA LEU A 120 3.83 5.09 7.38
C LEU A 120 3.26 4.43 6.13
N CYS A 121 3.04 3.12 6.16
CA CYS A 121 2.43 2.38 5.04
C CYS A 121 0.98 2.82 4.78
N LEU A 122 0.18 3.07 5.82
CA LEU A 122 -1.18 3.61 5.69
C LEU A 122 -1.17 5.00 5.05
N GLY A 123 -0.30 5.88 5.52
CA GLY A 123 -0.16 7.23 4.96
C GLY A 123 0.30 7.23 3.52
N THR A 124 1.28 6.39 3.16
CA THR A 124 1.74 6.27 1.77
C THR A 124 0.66 5.67 0.88
N SER A 125 -0.07 4.66 1.34
CA SER A 125 -1.18 4.06 0.59
C SER A 125 -2.29 5.07 0.33
N TRP A 126 -2.63 5.90 1.30
CA TRP A 126 -3.62 6.96 1.16
C TRP A 126 -3.11 8.14 0.31
N GLY A 127 -1.84 8.50 0.46
CA GLY A 127 -1.22 9.64 -0.24
C GLY A 127 -0.81 9.34 -1.67
N TRP A 128 -0.70 8.09 -2.05
CA TRP A 128 -0.22 7.67 -3.35
C TRP A 128 -0.94 8.32 -4.53
N PRO A 129 -2.29 8.45 -4.55
CA PRO A 129 -3.01 9.12 -5.62
C PRO A 129 -2.61 10.60 -5.84
N TYR A 130 -2.01 11.25 -4.84
CA TYR A 130 -1.55 12.64 -4.94
C TYR A 130 -0.17 12.77 -5.60
N LEU A 131 0.57 11.68 -5.76
CA LEU A 131 1.88 11.66 -6.40
C LEU A 131 1.76 11.53 -7.93
N ARG A 132 0.88 12.33 -8.55
CA ARG A 132 0.55 12.26 -9.99
C ARG A 132 1.78 12.34 -10.91
N PHE A 133 2.81 13.08 -10.49
CA PHE A 133 4.05 13.19 -11.27
C PHE A 133 4.75 11.83 -11.41
N LEU A 134 4.88 11.09 -10.32
CA LEU A 134 5.48 9.74 -10.35
C LEU A 134 4.64 8.77 -11.19
N HIS A 135 3.31 8.86 -11.08
CA HIS A 135 2.42 8.03 -11.88
C HIS A 135 2.54 8.28 -13.37
N ALA A 136 2.72 9.55 -13.79
CA ALA A 136 2.91 9.88 -15.21
C ALA A 136 4.19 9.25 -15.77
N GLN A 137 5.29 9.29 -15.02
CA GLN A 137 6.55 8.65 -15.41
C GLN A 137 6.42 7.12 -15.44
N MET A 138 5.75 6.54 -14.44
CA MET A 138 5.51 5.09 -14.42
C MET A 138 4.61 4.65 -15.57
N GLY A 139 3.56 5.39 -15.91
CA GLY A 139 2.69 5.09 -17.06
C GLY A 139 3.45 5.01 -18.39
N PHE A 140 4.49 5.82 -18.56
CA PHE A 140 5.40 5.71 -19.69
C PHE A 140 6.19 4.39 -19.69
N LEU A 141 6.76 3.99 -18.55
CA LEU A 141 7.50 2.74 -18.42
C LEU A 141 6.57 1.53 -18.59
N ASP A 142 5.37 1.59 -18.02
CA ASP A 142 4.36 0.55 -18.15
C ASP A 142 3.93 0.38 -19.61
N ALA A 143 3.79 1.48 -20.38
CA ALA A 143 3.47 1.40 -21.81
C ALA A 143 4.59 0.70 -22.60
N GLN A 144 5.85 0.97 -22.30
CA GLN A 144 6.97 0.28 -22.92
C GLN A 144 6.98 -1.21 -22.57
N ALA A 145 6.78 -1.56 -21.30
CA ALA A 145 6.76 -2.94 -20.84
C ALA A 145 5.58 -3.73 -21.42
N ALA A 146 4.37 -3.17 -21.38
CA ALA A 146 3.17 -3.78 -21.96
C ALA A 146 3.30 -3.93 -23.49
N GLY A 147 3.85 -2.93 -24.17
CA GLY A 147 4.13 -2.99 -25.60
C GLY A 147 5.14 -4.09 -25.94
N TRP A 148 6.23 -4.17 -25.20
CA TRP A 148 7.23 -5.24 -25.38
C TRP A 148 6.63 -6.64 -25.14
N LEU A 149 5.86 -6.83 -24.08
CA LEU A 149 5.16 -8.10 -23.82
C LEU A 149 4.18 -8.45 -24.94
N SER A 150 3.45 -7.47 -25.47
CA SER A 150 2.53 -7.67 -26.60
C SER A 150 3.29 -8.05 -27.87
N GLN A 151 4.45 -7.46 -28.14
CA GLN A 151 5.30 -7.85 -29.27
C GLN A 151 5.84 -9.27 -29.11
N LEU A 152 6.23 -9.68 -27.91
CA LEU A 152 6.64 -11.08 -27.64
C LEU A 152 5.49 -12.06 -27.89
N ALA A 153 4.23 -11.63 -27.67
CA ALA A 153 3.04 -12.40 -28.01
C ALA A 153 2.69 -12.39 -29.52
N GLY A 154 3.53 -11.75 -30.35
CA GLY A 154 3.36 -11.69 -31.79
C GLY A 154 2.42 -10.58 -32.31
N LEU A 155 2.06 -9.62 -31.47
CA LEU A 155 1.24 -8.47 -31.89
C LEU A 155 2.12 -7.36 -32.48
N ASP A 156 1.67 -6.77 -33.59
CA ASP A 156 2.28 -5.55 -34.13
C ASP A 156 1.72 -4.34 -33.37
N VAL A 157 2.50 -3.84 -32.43
CA VAL A 157 2.12 -2.72 -31.56
C VAL A 157 3.09 -1.54 -31.67
N GLN A 158 2.52 -0.35 -31.59
CA GLN A 158 3.25 0.91 -31.52
C GLN A 158 3.07 1.55 -30.14
N VAL A 159 4.16 2.04 -29.57
CA VAL A 159 4.15 2.70 -28.26
C VAL A 159 4.56 4.16 -28.44
N GLN A 160 3.71 5.08 -27.98
CA GLN A 160 3.96 6.51 -27.99
C GLN A 160 3.58 7.12 -26.63
N GLY A 161 4.57 7.55 -25.86
CA GLY A 161 4.34 8.05 -24.51
C GLY A 161 3.77 6.96 -23.59
N ASN A 162 2.59 7.22 -23.04
CA ASN A 162 1.83 6.28 -22.22
C ASN A 162 0.71 5.56 -23.00
N ILE A 163 0.77 5.60 -24.34
CA ILE A 163 -0.22 4.98 -25.23
C ILE A 163 0.41 3.76 -25.90
N VAL A 164 -0.34 2.65 -25.92
CA VAL A 164 -0.02 1.43 -26.65
C VAL A 164 -1.13 1.18 -27.68
N ALA A 165 -0.76 1.11 -28.96
CA ALA A 165 -1.68 0.95 -30.07
C ALA A 165 -1.45 -0.36 -30.84
N HIS A 166 -2.53 -1.04 -31.22
CA HIS A 166 -2.53 -2.20 -32.09
C HIS A 166 -3.64 -2.05 -33.14
N GLY A 167 -3.26 -2.00 -34.41
CA GLY A 167 -4.20 -1.75 -35.51
C GLY A 167 -4.96 -0.42 -35.31
N ASN A 168 -6.29 -0.49 -35.24
CA ASN A 168 -7.17 0.66 -35.04
C ASN A 168 -7.56 0.88 -33.56
N PHE A 169 -6.98 0.15 -32.63
CA PHE A 169 -7.25 0.25 -31.20
C PHE A 169 -6.04 0.74 -30.45
N ALA A 170 -6.25 1.66 -29.50
CA ALA A 170 -5.20 2.17 -28.63
C ALA A 170 -5.70 2.26 -27.19
N ILE A 171 -4.84 1.95 -26.26
CA ILE A 171 -5.07 2.14 -24.83
C ILE A 171 -4.12 3.20 -24.29
N GLU A 172 -4.64 4.08 -23.46
CA GLU A 172 -3.84 5.03 -22.69
C GLU A 172 -3.69 4.51 -21.27
N ILE A 173 -2.45 4.38 -20.80
CA ILE A 173 -2.16 3.93 -19.43
C ILE A 173 -2.26 5.14 -18.51
N LEU A 174 -3.38 5.23 -17.82
CA LEU A 174 -3.65 6.26 -16.82
C LEU A 174 -2.98 5.93 -15.49
N PRO A 175 -2.73 6.93 -14.63
CA PRO A 175 -2.12 6.73 -13.30
C PRO A 175 -2.81 5.66 -12.44
N ALA A 176 -4.13 5.53 -12.55
CA ALA A 176 -4.90 4.53 -11.81
C ALA A 176 -4.67 3.09 -12.32
N CYS A 177 -4.22 2.93 -13.57
CA CYS A 177 -3.94 1.64 -14.20
C CYS A 177 -2.46 1.25 -14.13
N ALA A 178 -1.59 2.21 -13.81
CA ALA A 178 -0.14 2.02 -13.77
C ALA A 178 0.28 1.00 -12.70
N SER A 179 1.37 0.29 -12.96
CA SER A 179 1.96 -0.70 -12.05
C SER A 179 2.34 -0.12 -10.69
N SER A 180 2.59 1.18 -10.64
CA SER A 180 2.86 1.92 -9.41
C SER A 180 1.63 2.06 -8.50
N SER A 181 0.42 1.98 -9.04
CA SER A 181 -0.82 2.19 -8.26
C SER A 181 -0.99 1.21 -7.10
N PRO A 182 -0.79 -0.10 -7.23
CA PRO A 182 -0.97 -1.05 -6.13
C PRO A 182 0.19 -1.13 -5.14
N LEU A 183 1.38 -0.56 -5.46
CA LEU A 183 2.62 -0.81 -4.70
C LEU A 183 2.51 -0.45 -3.21
N ALA A 184 1.90 0.69 -2.89
CA ALA A 184 1.75 1.10 -1.49
C ALA A 184 0.80 0.17 -0.72
N GLY A 185 -0.26 -0.32 -1.36
CA GLY A 185 -1.18 -1.32 -0.80
C GLY A 185 -0.50 -2.67 -0.60
N VAL A 186 0.34 -3.10 -1.56
CA VAL A 186 1.13 -4.34 -1.45
C VAL A 186 2.15 -4.25 -0.33
N ALA A 187 2.84 -3.11 -0.18
CA ALA A 187 3.76 -2.87 0.94
C ALA A 187 3.03 -2.94 2.29
N LEU A 188 1.85 -2.32 2.39
CA LEU A 188 1.01 -2.39 3.59
C LEU A 188 0.60 -3.84 3.89
N ALA A 189 0.09 -4.57 2.90
CA ALA A 189 -0.31 -5.95 3.05
C ALA A 189 0.86 -6.83 3.51
N TYR A 190 2.06 -6.64 2.92
CA TYR A 190 3.27 -7.32 3.34
C TYR A 190 3.57 -7.09 4.82
N VAL A 191 3.59 -5.82 5.24
CA VAL A 191 3.89 -5.46 6.65
C VAL A 191 2.86 -6.05 7.61
N VAL A 192 1.56 -5.97 7.26
CA VAL A 192 0.47 -6.53 8.07
C VAL A 192 0.64 -8.05 8.24
N VAL A 193 0.82 -8.79 7.15
CA VAL A 193 0.97 -10.26 7.21
C VAL A 193 2.26 -10.66 7.92
N ALA A 194 3.38 -10.02 7.62
CA ALA A 194 4.66 -10.32 8.25
C ALA A 194 4.65 -10.07 9.76
N LEU A 195 4.06 -8.96 10.21
CA LEU A 195 3.90 -8.66 11.64
C LEU A 195 2.88 -9.59 12.32
N HIS A 196 1.84 -10.01 11.61
CA HIS A 196 0.90 -10.99 12.13
C HIS A 196 1.58 -12.35 12.38
N CYS A 197 2.34 -12.84 11.40
CA CYS A 197 2.97 -14.17 11.48
C CYS A 197 4.21 -14.22 12.38
N ARG A 198 5.03 -13.16 12.42
CA ARG A 198 6.33 -13.16 13.11
C ARG A 198 6.42 -12.26 14.31
N HIS A 199 5.49 -11.33 14.44
CA HIS A 199 5.51 -10.27 15.44
C HIS A 199 6.69 -9.28 15.34
N ARG A 200 7.67 -9.48 14.46
CA ARG A 200 8.81 -8.58 14.22
C ARG A 200 9.27 -8.62 12.77
N LEU A 201 9.65 -7.45 12.25
CA LEU A 201 10.30 -7.31 10.97
C LEU A 201 11.83 -7.22 11.13
N SER A 202 12.54 -7.73 10.15
CA SER A 202 14.01 -7.76 10.12
C SER A 202 14.53 -7.34 8.74
N ARG A 203 15.83 -7.05 8.64
CA ARG A 203 16.45 -6.74 7.34
C ARG A 203 16.34 -7.89 6.33
N THR A 204 16.20 -9.11 6.82
CA THR A 204 16.02 -10.29 5.97
C THR A 204 14.65 -10.38 5.33
N ASP A 205 13.72 -9.48 5.66
CA ASP A 205 12.41 -9.36 5.02
C ASP A 205 12.44 -8.46 3.79
N LEU A 206 13.48 -7.62 3.62
CA LEU A 206 13.60 -6.71 2.48
C LEU A 206 13.58 -7.40 1.10
N PRO A 207 14.29 -8.52 0.87
CA PRO A 207 14.20 -9.25 -0.41
C PRO A 207 12.79 -9.77 -0.69
N TRP A 208 12.07 -10.20 0.33
CA TRP A 208 10.70 -10.70 0.21
C TRP A 208 9.69 -9.59 -0.05
N LEU A 209 9.89 -8.43 0.59
CA LEU A 209 9.11 -7.23 0.26
C LEU A 209 9.36 -6.82 -1.20
N ALA A 210 10.62 -6.79 -1.62
CA ALA A 210 10.97 -6.52 -3.01
C ALA A 210 10.34 -7.53 -3.97
N ALA A 211 10.32 -8.83 -3.63
CA ALA A 211 9.65 -9.86 -4.41
C ALA A 211 8.13 -9.63 -4.50
N SER A 212 7.48 -9.20 -3.41
CA SER A 212 6.05 -8.86 -3.41
C SER A 212 5.74 -7.68 -4.34
N LEU A 213 6.56 -6.63 -4.27
CA LEU A 213 6.42 -5.45 -5.13
C LEU A 213 6.66 -5.81 -6.61
N PHE A 214 7.71 -6.58 -6.88
CA PHE A 214 8.04 -7.03 -8.23
C PHE A 214 6.97 -7.96 -8.82
N TYR A 215 6.43 -8.88 -8.03
CA TYR A 215 5.28 -9.69 -8.41
C TYR A 215 4.09 -8.83 -8.82
N SER A 216 3.77 -7.79 -8.05
CA SER A 216 2.67 -6.88 -8.36
C SER A 216 2.90 -6.11 -9.65
N ILE A 217 4.13 -5.65 -9.91
CA ILE A 217 4.50 -4.99 -11.16
C ILE A 217 4.29 -5.95 -12.34
N ILE A 218 4.89 -7.15 -12.30
CA ILE A 218 4.76 -8.14 -13.39
C ILE A 218 3.30 -8.46 -13.66
N LEU A 219 2.51 -8.69 -12.61
CA LEU A 219 1.09 -9.02 -12.77
C LEU A 219 0.32 -7.88 -13.45
N THR A 220 0.65 -6.63 -13.13
CA THR A 220 0.05 -5.45 -13.77
C THR A 220 0.46 -5.35 -15.23
N GLU A 221 1.74 -5.56 -15.55
CA GLU A 221 2.24 -5.52 -16.93
C GLU A 221 1.60 -6.62 -17.81
N ILE A 222 1.45 -7.82 -17.27
CA ILE A 222 0.73 -8.91 -17.96
C ILE A 222 -0.73 -8.48 -18.22
N ARG A 223 -1.41 -7.92 -17.21
CA ARG A 223 -2.78 -7.43 -17.38
C ARG A 223 -2.87 -6.35 -18.43
N LEU A 224 -1.96 -5.37 -18.44
CA LEU A 224 -1.93 -4.30 -19.43
C LEU A 224 -1.70 -4.84 -20.84
N SER A 225 -0.76 -5.78 -21.01
CA SER A 225 -0.49 -6.39 -22.31
C SER A 225 -1.70 -7.18 -22.85
N LEU A 226 -2.47 -7.83 -21.97
CA LEU A 226 -3.69 -8.55 -22.32
C LEU A 226 -4.86 -7.63 -22.72
N MET A 227 -4.79 -6.34 -22.43
CA MET A 227 -5.77 -5.33 -22.86
C MET A 227 -5.50 -4.79 -24.28
N VAL A 228 -4.28 -4.96 -24.79
CA VAL A 228 -3.84 -4.34 -26.04
C VAL A 228 -4.52 -4.90 -27.29
N PRO A 229 -4.83 -6.23 -27.43
CA PRO A 229 -5.24 -6.81 -28.70
C PRO A 229 -6.52 -6.21 -29.27
N SER A 230 -7.52 -5.95 -28.42
CA SER A 230 -8.82 -5.44 -28.88
C SER A 230 -9.61 -4.70 -27.81
N ARG A 231 -10.64 -3.97 -28.23
CA ARG A 231 -11.60 -3.34 -27.31
C ARG A 231 -12.36 -4.36 -26.46
N ALA A 232 -12.59 -5.57 -26.99
CA ALA A 232 -13.23 -6.65 -26.24
C ALA A 232 -12.34 -7.15 -25.11
N ASP A 233 -11.04 -7.37 -25.40
CA ASP A 233 -10.04 -7.75 -24.40
C ASP A 233 -9.87 -6.66 -23.35
N TRP A 234 -9.78 -5.39 -23.77
CA TRP A 234 -9.75 -4.26 -22.85
C TRP A 234 -10.96 -4.25 -21.91
N ASN A 235 -12.19 -4.40 -22.45
CA ASN A 235 -13.39 -4.44 -21.62
C ASN A 235 -13.36 -5.61 -20.64
N TRP A 236 -12.88 -6.78 -21.06
CA TRP A 236 -12.82 -7.98 -20.24
C TRP A 236 -11.83 -7.80 -19.07
N TRP A 237 -10.63 -7.26 -19.36
CA TRP A 237 -9.58 -7.06 -18.35
C TRP A 237 -9.71 -5.76 -17.55
N HIS A 238 -10.45 -4.75 -18.04
CA HIS A 238 -10.61 -3.46 -17.37
C HIS A 238 -11.92 -3.32 -16.59
N ASN A 239 -13.02 -3.82 -17.13
CA ASN A 239 -14.37 -3.68 -16.56
C ASN A 239 -15.08 -5.03 -16.33
N GLY A 240 -14.51 -6.12 -16.79
CA GLY A 240 -15.12 -7.45 -16.82
C GLY A 240 -14.51 -8.43 -15.81
N PRO A 241 -14.76 -9.74 -16.00
CA PRO A 241 -14.29 -10.80 -15.10
C PRO A 241 -12.76 -10.86 -14.94
N GLY A 242 -12.00 -10.39 -15.92
CA GLY A 242 -10.54 -10.32 -15.88
C GLY A 242 -10.02 -9.44 -14.75
N VAL A 243 -10.76 -8.38 -14.39
CA VAL A 243 -10.43 -7.55 -13.20
C VAL A 243 -10.42 -8.42 -11.95
N THR A 244 -11.46 -9.22 -11.75
CA THR A 244 -11.57 -10.09 -10.57
C THR A 244 -10.45 -11.12 -10.52
N LEU A 245 -10.07 -11.71 -11.65
CA LEU A 245 -8.93 -12.65 -11.71
C LEU A 245 -7.61 -11.96 -11.35
N TYR A 246 -7.38 -10.77 -11.90
CA TYR A 246 -6.21 -9.96 -11.56
C TYR A 246 -6.16 -9.63 -10.05
N GLU A 247 -7.29 -9.18 -9.49
CA GLU A 247 -7.38 -8.82 -8.08
C GLU A 247 -7.17 -10.01 -7.15
N LEU A 248 -7.72 -11.17 -7.48
CA LEU A 248 -7.49 -12.41 -6.72
C LEU A 248 -6.02 -12.84 -6.79
N ALA A 249 -5.37 -12.74 -7.96
CA ALA A 249 -3.96 -13.03 -8.11
C ALA A 249 -3.09 -12.04 -7.31
N ALA A 250 -3.42 -10.74 -7.36
CA ALA A 250 -2.72 -9.71 -6.60
C ALA A 250 -2.86 -9.93 -5.08
N LEU A 251 -4.07 -10.24 -4.61
CA LEU A 251 -4.34 -10.56 -3.22
C LEU A 251 -3.59 -11.81 -2.77
N ALA A 252 -3.60 -12.87 -3.59
CA ALA A 252 -2.88 -14.11 -3.31
C ALA A 252 -1.37 -13.83 -3.15
N GLY A 253 -0.75 -13.06 -4.05
CA GLY A 253 0.65 -12.68 -3.94
C GLY A 253 0.95 -11.82 -2.71
N ALA A 254 0.09 -10.82 -2.45
CA ALA A 254 0.23 -9.95 -1.29
C ALA A 254 0.11 -10.69 0.06
N ALA A 255 -0.60 -11.82 0.12
CA ALA A 255 -0.73 -12.64 1.31
C ALA A 255 0.32 -13.77 1.37
N LEU A 256 0.52 -14.49 0.26
CA LEU A 256 1.32 -15.71 0.22
C LEU A 256 2.82 -15.43 0.35
N ILE A 257 3.34 -14.39 -0.34
CA ILE A 257 4.77 -14.08 -0.31
C ILE A 257 5.24 -13.72 1.11
N PRO A 258 4.59 -12.79 1.85
CA PRO A 258 4.99 -12.52 3.23
C PRO A 258 4.74 -13.70 4.18
N TRP A 259 3.72 -14.51 3.92
CA TRP A 259 3.48 -15.74 4.68
C TRP A 259 4.63 -16.75 4.49
N LEU A 260 5.07 -17.00 3.27
CA LEU A 260 6.23 -17.84 2.97
C LEU A 260 7.50 -17.27 3.61
N ALA A 261 7.71 -15.95 3.50
CA ALA A 261 8.81 -15.27 4.17
C ALA A 261 8.77 -15.48 5.69
N ALA A 262 7.58 -15.48 6.28
CA ALA A 262 7.40 -15.69 7.71
C ALA A 262 7.67 -17.13 8.13
N ASN A 263 7.29 -18.11 7.35
CA ASN A 263 7.39 -19.53 7.69
C ASN A 263 8.65 -20.22 7.18
N ARG A 264 9.61 -19.47 6.61
CA ARG A 264 10.89 -20.06 6.18
C ARG A 264 11.59 -20.72 7.36
N PRO A 265 12.10 -21.95 7.20
CA PRO A 265 12.92 -22.61 8.22
C PRO A 265 14.17 -21.76 8.48
N HIS A 266 14.52 -21.58 9.77
CA HIS A 266 15.72 -20.86 10.18
C HIS A 266 17.02 -21.66 9.89
N VAL A 267 17.25 -22.00 8.62
CA VAL A 267 18.40 -22.82 8.18
C VAL A 267 19.75 -22.05 8.32
N LEU A 268 19.73 -20.75 8.62
CA LEU A 268 20.96 -19.94 8.65
C LEU A 268 21.44 -19.56 10.07
N LYS A 269 21.00 -20.26 11.13
CA LYS A 269 21.57 -20.02 12.48
C LYS A 269 22.74 -20.93 12.84
N ALA A 270 23.31 -21.65 11.91
CA ALA A 270 24.43 -22.56 12.14
C ALA A 270 25.65 -22.20 11.29
N VAL A 271 26.14 -20.94 11.40
CA VAL A 271 27.55 -20.65 11.14
C VAL A 271 28.09 -20.12 12.47
N PRO A 272 28.71 -20.97 13.30
CA PRO A 272 29.55 -20.47 14.39
C PRO A 272 30.74 -19.74 13.76
N ALA A 273 31.00 -18.53 14.26
CA ALA A 273 32.18 -17.73 13.91
C ALA A 273 33.46 -18.45 14.40
#